data_11ef7bcc264eb177e313b80966cd280a
#
_entry.id   11ef7bcc264eb177e313b80966cd280a
#
_cell.length_a   1.000
_cell.length_b   1.000
_cell.length_c   1.000
_cell.angle_alpha   90.00
_cell.angle_beta   90.00
_cell.angle_gamma   90.00
#
_symmetry.space_group_name_H-M   'P 1'
#
loop_
_entity.id
_entity.type
_entity.pdbx_description
1 polymer ?
#
loop_
_entity_poly.entity_id
_entity_poly.type
_entity_poly.pdbx_seq_one_letter_code
_entity_poly.pdbx_strand_id
1 'polypeptide(L)'
;MLIKYYGVGVGQPVDRPLDTITAKDRFGLVTVAGVDYQIVDIGLRMLTPRELYNAQGFPPDYEIEVDCYGNAYPKKEQVARCGNAVPPAFATALARANWPEACGIDIKTTAQLNDAWAV
;
A
#
# COMPACT_ATOMS: atom_id res chain seq x y z
N MET A 1 -5.70 -10.21 -12.26
CA MET A 1 -6.67 -9.10 -12.10
C MET A 1 -6.99 -8.94 -10.62
N LEU A 2 -7.06 -7.71 -10.13
CA LEU A 2 -7.53 -7.38 -8.78
C LEU A 2 -9.01 -7.01 -8.81
N ILE A 3 -9.78 -7.49 -7.84
CA ILE A 3 -11.19 -7.12 -7.65
C ILE A 3 -11.33 -6.35 -6.35
N LYS A 4 -12.13 -5.29 -6.35
CA LYS A 4 -12.50 -4.51 -5.16
C LYS A 4 -13.90 -4.89 -4.71
N TYR A 5 -14.09 -5.04 -3.40
CA TYR A 5 -15.36 -5.39 -2.80
C TYR A 5 -16.04 -4.19 -2.09
N TYR A 6 -15.98 -2.99 -2.67
CA TYR A 6 -16.72 -1.82 -2.16
C TYR A 6 -17.27 -0.95 -3.28
N GLY A 7 -18.49 -0.49 -3.10
CA GLY A 7 -19.22 0.28 -4.12
C GLY A 7 -19.46 -0.49 -5.40
N VAL A 8 -19.50 0.19 -6.53
CA VAL A 8 -19.51 -0.38 -7.88
C VAL A 8 -18.09 -0.75 -8.33
N GLY A 9 -17.40 -1.55 -7.51
CA GLY A 9 -16.01 -1.92 -7.77
C GLY A 9 -15.87 -2.76 -9.04
N VAL A 10 -15.10 -2.26 -10.00
CA VAL A 10 -14.64 -3.00 -11.18
C VAL A 10 -13.26 -3.57 -10.92
N GLY A 11 -12.94 -4.67 -11.57
CA GLY A 11 -11.58 -5.22 -11.55
C GLY A 11 -10.58 -4.24 -12.13
N GLN A 12 -9.34 -4.29 -11.64
CA GLN A 12 -8.22 -3.51 -12.18
C GLN A 12 -7.05 -4.41 -12.56
N PRO A 13 -6.24 -4.04 -13.56
CA PRO A 13 -4.98 -4.72 -13.86
C PRO A 13 -4.02 -4.68 -12.65
N VAL A 14 -3.13 -5.67 -12.56
CA VAL A 14 -2.13 -5.75 -11.47
C VAL A 14 -0.93 -4.82 -11.66
N ASP A 15 -0.77 -4.26 -12.84
CA ASP A 15 0.30 -3.35 -13.25
C ASP A 15 0.01 -1.87 -12.91
N ARG A 16 -1.15 -1.59 -12.33
CA ARG A 16 -1.51 -0.25 -11.87
C ARG A 16 -1.37 -0.12 -10.35
N PRO A 17 -1.11 1.11 -9.85
CA PRO A 17 -1.15 1.36 -8.42
C PRO A 17 -2.45 0.86 -7.78
N LEU A 18 -2.36 0.31 -6.59
CA LEU A 18 -3.52 -0.14 -5.84
C LEU A 18 -4.36 1.07 -5.41
N ASP A 19 -5.68 0.93 -5.48
CA ASP A 19 -6.57 1.94 -4.89
C ASP A 19 -6.46 1.97 -3.36
N THR A 20 -7.09 2.96 -2.73
CA THR A 20 -7.05 3.18 -1.28
C THR A 20 -7.30 1.89 -0.50
N ILE A 21 -6.32 1.51 0.31
CA ILE A 21 -6.42 0.38 1.24
C ILE A 21 -7.27 0.81 2.43
N THR A 22 -8.33 0.08 2.69
CA THR A 22 -9.25 0.35 3.80
C THR A 22 -8.97 -0.57 4.99
N ALA A 23 -9.50 -0.23 6.16
CA ALA A 23 -9.37 -1.03 7.39
C ALA A 23 -10.10 -2.39 7.34
N LYS A 24 -10.80 -2.68 6.25
CA LYS A 24 -11.47 -3.97 6.00
C LYS A 24 -10.91 -4.61 4.75
N ASP A 25 -10.91 -5.94 4.69
CA ASP A 25 -10.51 -6.70 3.51
C ASP A 25 -11.42 -6.39 2.32
N ARG A 26 -10.88 -5.73 1.29
CA ARG A 26 -11.63 -5.25 0.12
C ARG A 26 -11.00 -5.64 -1.21
N PHE A 27 -9.83 -6.27 -1.20
CA PHE A 27 -9.10 -6.63 -2.40
C PHE A 27 -8.96 -8.14 -2.54
N GLY A 28 -9.41 -8.68 -3.67
CA GLY A 28 -9.21 -10.05 -4.08
C GLY A 28 -8.35 -10.16 -5.33
N LEU A 29 -7.41 -11.08 -5.33
CA LEU A 29 -6.62 -11.42 -6.50
C LEU A 29 -7.31 -12.54 -7.28
N VAL A 30 -7.64 -12.28 -8.54
CA VAL A 30 -8.17 -13.27 -9.48
C VAL A 30 -7.06 -13.70 -10.42
N THR A 31 -6.79 -14.99 -10.44
CA THR A 31 -5.91 -15.64 -11.39
C THR A 31 -6.74 -16.47 -12.35
N VAL A 32 -6.51 -16.30 -13.65
CA VAL A 32 -7.16 -17.09 -14.69
C VAL A 32 -6.07 -17.80 -15.46
N ALA A 33 -6.14 -19.12 -15.51
CA ALA A 33 -5.29 -19.94 -16.35
C ALA A 33 -6.10 -20.45 -17.55
N GLY A 34 -5.54 -20.36 -18.76
CA GLY A 34 -6.19 -20.81 -19.98
C GLY A 34 -5.26 -20.82 -21.18
N VAL A 35 -5.65 -21.52 -22.22
CA VAL A 35 -5.11 -21.43 -23.57
C VAL A 35 -6.16 -20.81 -24.50
N ASP A 36 -5.74 -20.29 -25.65
CA ASP A 36 -6.44 -19.32 -26.50
C ASP A 36 -7.96 -19.44 -26.73
N TYR A 37 -8.65 -20.41 -26.25
CA TYR A 37 -10.11 -20.51 -26.39
C TYR A 37 -10.82 -21.20 -25.21
N GLN A 38 -10.08 -21.52 -24.14
CA GLN A 38 -10.66 -22.22 -23.00
C GLN A 38 -10.05 -21.78 -21.68
N ILE A 39 -10.86 -21.33 -20.75
CA ILE A 39 -10.46 -21.10 -19.35
C ILE A 39 -10.33 -22.45 -18.69
N VAL A 40 -9.14 -22.79 -18.19
CA VAL A 40 -8.84 -24.06 -17.52
C VAL A 40 -9.08 -23.95 -16.02
N ASP A 41 -8.75 -22.78 -15.41
CA ASP A 41 -8.91 -22.57 -13.99
C ASP A 41 -9.09 -21.06 -13.66
N ILE A 42 -9.83 -20.78 -12.59
CA ILE A 42 -9.99 -19.44 -12.03
C ILE A 42 -9.78 -19.52 -10.52
N GLY A 43 -8.69 -18.91 -10.06
CA GLY A 43 -8.41 -18.75 -8.63
C GLY A 43 -8.81 -17.37 -8.13
N LEU A 44 -9.44 -17.33 -6.96
CA LEU A 44 -9.77 -16.10 -6.23
C LEU A 44 -9.30 -16.21 -4.79
N ARG A 45 -8.50 -15.25 -4.32
CA ARG A 45 -8.13 -15.12 -2.92
C ARG A 45 -8.06 -13.65 -2.49
N MET A 46 -8.24 -13.40 -1.21
CA MET A 46 -7.98 -12.07 -0.64
C MET A 46 -6.47 -11.79 -0.59
N LEU A 47 -6.10 -10.53 -0.70
CA LEU A 47 -4.71 -10.11 -0.49
C LEU A 47 -4.32 -10.35 0.98
N THR A 48 -3.11 -10.81 1.17
CA THR A 48 -2.54 -10.97 2.52
C THR A 48 -2.20 -9.61 3.13
N PRO A 49 -2.14 -9.49 4.48
CA PRO A 49 -1.69 -8.26 5.12
C PRO A 49 -0.32 -7.79 4.60
N ARG A 50 0.64 -8.70 4.40
CA ARG A 50 1.97 -8.38 3.88
C ARG A 50 1.90 -7.76 2.48
N GLU A 51 1.09 -8.30 1.59
CA GLU A 51 0.89 -7.74 0.25
C GLU A 51 0.30 -6.32 0.30
N LEU A 52 -0.60 -6.06 1.25
CA LEU A 52 -1.18 -4.72 1.44
C LEU A 52 -0.13 -3.71 1.97
N TYR A 53 0.68 -4.10 2.93
CA TYR A 53 1.77 -3.25 3.45
C TYR A 53 2.84 -2.98 2.38
N ASN A 54 3.22 -3.99 1.60
CA ASN A 54 4.16 -3.83 0.49
C ASN A 54 3.61 -2.88 -0.57
N ALA A 55 2.30 -2.97 -0.88
CA ALA A 55 1.63 -2.06 -1.82
C ALA A 55 1.61 -0.60 -1.34
N GLN A 56 1.64 -0.36 -0.03
CA GLN A 56 1.79 0.98 0.56
C GLN A 56 3.25 1.46 0.64
N GLY A 57 4.23 0.62 0.25
CA GLY A 57 5.64 0.95 0.29
C GLY A 57 6.31 0.80 1.66
N PHE A 58 5.73 0.02 2.57
CA PHE A 58 6.43 -0.36 3.80
C PHE A 58 7.57 -1.32 3.49
N PRO A 59 8.69 -1.26 4.24
CA PRO A 59 9.79 -2.19 4.10
C PRO A 59 9.35 -3.66 4.27
N PRO A 60 9.97 -4.62 3.55
CA PRO A 60 9.61 -6.04 3.63
C PRO A 60 9.76 -6.64 5.02
N ASP A 61 10.68 -6.11 5.80
CA ASP A 61 11.00 -6.51 7.18
C ASP A 61 10.19 -5.76 8.24
N TYR A 62 9.28 -4.87 7.83
CA TYR A 62 8.42 -4.16 8.78
C TYR A 62 7.52 -5.14 9.54
N GLU A 63 7.63 -5.12 10.87
CA GLU A 63 6.90 -6.06 11.73
C GLU A 63 5.40 -5.76 11.76
N ILE A 64 4.58 -6.71 11.32
CA ILE A 64 3.12 -6.58 11.25
C ILE A 64 2.38 -7.68 12.01
N GLU A 65 3.09 -8.72 12.44
CA GLU A 65 2.50 -9.96 12.93
C GLU A 65 2.33 -9.99 14.45
N VAL A 66 3.22 -9.28 15.17
CA VAL A 66 3.24 -9.29 16.63
C VAL A 66 3.27 -7.87 17.21
N ASP A 67 2.85 -7.73 18.46
CA ASP A 67 2.98 -6.51 19.23
C ASP A 67 4.36 -6.43 19.93
N CYS A 68 4.62 -5.32 20.66
CA CYS A 68 5.86 -5.12 21.40
C CYS A 68 6.06 -6.10 22.57
N TYR A 69 5.05 -6.89 22.93
CA TYR A 69 5.11 -7.93 23.93
C TYR A 69 5.22 -9.34 23.32
N GLY A 70 5.23 -9.46 22.01
CA GLY A 70 5.30 -10.73 21.28
C GLY A 70 3.96 -11.42 21.08
N ASN A 71 2.82 -10.76 21.35
CA ASN A 71 1.50 -11.33 21.10
C ASN A 71 1.14 -11.21 19.62
N ALA A 72 0.65 -12.30 19.02
CA ALA A 72 0.27 -12.30 17.62
C ALA A 72 -0.99 -11.49 17.33
N TYR A 73 -0.93 -10.64 16.30
CA TYR A 73 -2.12 -9.96 15.78
C TYR A 73 -2.92 -10.86 14.84
N PRO A 74 -4.25 -10.99 15.01
CA PRO A 74 -5.11 -11.60 14.02
C PRO A 74 -5.00 -10.89 12.66
N LYS A 75 -5.17 -11.61 11.55
CA LYS A 75 -5.10 -11.03 10.18
C LYS A 75 -6.00 -9.82 10.00
N LYS A 76 -7.20 -9.84 10.58
CA LYS A 76 -8.15 -8.72 10.53
C LYS A 76 -7.56 -7.44 11.14
N GLU A 77 -6.84 -7.58 12.26
CA GLU A 77 -6.16 -6.46 12.92
C GLU A 77 -5.01 -5.92 12.07
N GLN A 78 -4.21 -6.81 11.49
CA GLN A 78 -3.12 -6.44 10.60
C GLN A 78 -3.63 -5.62 9.39
N VAL A 79 -4.73 -6.06 8.76
CA VAL A 79 -5.38 -5.33 7.66
C VAL A 79 -5.93 -3.98 8.13
N ALA A 80 -6.60 -3.93 9.28
CA ALA A 80 -7.15 -2.70 9.82
C ALA A 80 -6.04 -1.66 10.12
N ARG A 81 -4.91 -2.10 10.67
CA ARG A 81 -3.73 -1.25 10.90
C ARG A 81 -3.12 -0.75 9.59
N CYS A 82 -3.02 -1.60 8.57
CA CYS A 82 -2.56 -1.21 7.24
C CYS A 82 -3.46 -0.11 6.66
N GLY A 83 -4.79 -0.27 6.71
CA GLY A 83 -5.73 0.72 6.20
C GLY A 83 -5.71 2.07 6.95
N ASN A 84 -5.28 2.07 8.22
CA ASN A 84 -5.12 3.29 9.02
C ASN A 84 -3.70 3.90 8.94
N ALA A 85 -2.75 3.20 8.32
CA ALA A 85 -1.38 3.66 8.21
C ALA A 85 -1.21 4.70 7.09
N VAL A 86 -0.28 5.62 7.30
CA VAL A 86 0.17 6.55 6.26
C VAL A 86 1.33 5.92 5.51
N PRO A 87 1.31 5.90 4.16
CA PRO A 87 2.43 5.40 3.38
C PRO A 87 3.76 6.11 3.73
N PRO A 88 4.87 5.39 3.94
CA PRO A 88 6.15 5.99 4.37
C PRO A 88 6.67 7.07 3.42
N ALA A 89 6.51 6.88 2.12
CA ALA A 89 6.94 7.87 1.12
C ALA A 89 6.19 9.21 1.28
N PHE A 90 4.89 9.16 1.60
CA PHE A 90 4.08 10.35 1.83
C PHE A 90 4.51 11.09 3.10
N ALA A 91 4.73 10.36 4.20
CA ALA A 91 5.24 10.92 5.45
C ALA A 91 6.62 11.57 5.25
N THR A 92 7.50 10.92 4.48
CA THR A 92 8.82 11.46 4.13
C THR A 92 8.70 12.76 3.33
N ALA A 93 7.83 12.82 2.34
CA ALA A 93 7.59 14.03 1.56
C ALA A 93 7.10 15.19 2.43
N LEU A 94 6.15 14.93 3.32
CA LEU A 94 5.65 15.92 4.27
C LEU A 94 6.76 16.42 5.22
N ALA A 95 7.57 15.51 5.77
CA ALA A 95 8.67 15.87 6.65
C ALA A 95 9.70 16.76 5.93
N ARG A 96 10.09 16.39 4.71
CA ARG A 96 11.01 17.20 3.89
C ARG A 96 10.45 18.57 3.56
N ALA A 97 9.16 18.66 3.30
CA ALA A 97 8.51 19.91 2.99
C ALA A 97 8.39 20.87 4.18
N ASN A 98 8.10 20.33 5.38
CA ASN A 98 7.82 21.13 6.56
C ASN A 98 9.02 21.29 7.50
N TRP A 99 9.99 20.40 7.42
CA TRP A 99 11.21 20.43 8.27
C TRP A 99 12.45 19.98 7.50
N PRO A 100 12.81 20.74 6.45
CA PRO A 100 13.91 20.36 5.54
C PRO A 100 15.25 20.27 6.24
N GLU A 101 15.54 21.11 7.23
CA GLU A 101 16.81 21.12 7.97
C GLU A 101 17.03 19.79 8.71
N ALA A 102 15.98 19.23 9.32
CA ALA A 102 16.08 17.92 9.99
C ALA A 102 16.28 16.76 9.00
N CYS A 103 15.92 16.97 7.74
CA CYS A 103 16.15 16.01 6.66
C CYS A 103 17.48 16.21 5.93
N GLY A 104 18.35 17.09 6.43
CA GLY A 104 19.64 17.42 5.81
C GLY A 104 19.54 18.23 4.53
N ILE A 105 18.41 18.89 4.30
CA ILE A 105 18.15 19.76 3.15
C ILE A 105 18.40 21.20 3.62
N ASP A 106 19.49 21.81 3.14
CA ASP A 106 19.80 23.20 3.42
C ASP A 106 19.07 24.12 2.43
N ILE A 107 17.91 24.64 2.84
CA ILE A 107 17.09 25.52 2.00
C ILE A 107 17.47 26.98 2.28
N LYS A 108 18.17 27.58 1.36
CA LYS A 108 18.65 28.97 1.48
C LYS A 108 17.69 30.03 0.92
N THR A 109 16.72 29.65 0.07
CA THR A 109 15.77 30.58 -0.57
C THR A 109 14.43 29.93 -0.89
N THR A 110 13.36 30.74 -0.99
CA THR A 110 12.02 30.32 -1.41
C THR A 110 12.00 29.67 -2.81
N ALA A 111 12.92 30.04 -3.70
CA ALA A 111 13.05 29.43 -5.04
C ALA A 111 13.48 27.96 -4.95
N GLN A 112 14.36 27.61 -4.03
CA GLN A 112 14.79 26.22 -3.80
C GLN A 112 13.69 25.34 -3.19
N LEU A 113 12.74 25.94 -2.47
CA LEU A 113 11.52 25.26 -2.01
C LEU A 113 10.66 24.80 -3.19
N ASN A 114 10.47 25.67 -4.19
CA ASN A 114 9.64 25.35 -5.35
C ASN A 114 10.26 24.25 -6.23
N ASP A 115 11.59 24.22 -6.37
CA ASP A 115 12.29 23.16 -7.13
C ASP A 115 12.21 21.79 -6.40
N ALA A 116 12.16 21.79 -5.07
CA ALA A 116 11.98 20.55 -4.29
C ALA A 116 10.56 19.93 -4.39
N TRP A 117 9.57 20.71 -4.88
CA TRP A 117 8.20 20.25 -5.12
C TRP A 117 7.95 19.81 -6.57
N ALA A 118 8.90 19.99 -7.46
CA ALA A 118 8.78 19.72 -8.91
C ALA A 118 9.19 18.28 -9.30
N VAL A 119 9.02 17.29 -8.40
CA VAL A 119 9.31 15.87 -8.69
C VAL A 119 8.03 15.06 -8.76
#